data_c07764d1721dabd09824ac9fd76f4f6e
#
_entry.id   c07764d1721dabd09824ac9fd76f4f6e
#
_cell.length_a   1.000
_cell.length_b   1.000
_cell.length_c   1.000
_cell.angle_alpha   90.00
_cell.angle_beta   90.00
_cell.angle_gamma   90.00
#
_symmetry.space_group_name_H-M   'P 1'
#
loop_
_entity.id
_entity.type
_entity.pdbx_description
1 polymer ?
#
loop_
_entity_poly.entity_id
_entity_poly.type
_entity_poly.pdbx_seq_one_letter_code
_entity_poly.pdbx_strand_id
1 'polypeptide(L)' 'LHVIYLAVRPEMQHHGLAALLMQEVIAWADSHRLMISLETHNPGNVPLYEHFGFKVYGVLEKHFGLKQYCMIREII' A
#
# COMPACT_ATOMS: atom_id res chain seq x y z
N LEU A 1 7.70 16.60 -6.60
CA LEU A 1 7.54 15.31 -5.91
C LEU A 1 6.29 14.63 -6.42
N HIS A 2 6.46 13.44 -6.98
CA HIS A 2 5.34 12.71 -7.57
C HIS A 2 4.97 11.52 -6.70
N VAL A 3 3.67 11.32 -6.55
CA VAL A 3 3.10 10.20 -5.78
C VAL A 3 2.29 9.33 -6.72
N ILE A 4 2.55 8.02 -6.68
CA ILE A 4 1.74 7.04 -7.39
C ILE A 4 0.70 6.51 -6.42
N TYR A 5 -0.55 6.47 -6.87
CA TYR A 5 -1.61 5.82 -6.11
C TYR A 5 -1.76 4.39 -6.60
N LEU A 6 -1.62 3.45 -5.67
CA LEU A 6 -1.72 2.02 -5.99
C LEU A 6 -3.02 1.46 -5.43
N ALA A 7 -3.85 0.92 -6.30
CA ALA A 7 -5.07 0.25 -5.90
C ALA A 7 -4.82 -1.26 -5.89
N VAL A 8 -4.96 -1.88 -4.72
CA VAL A 8 -4.78 -3.33 -4.57
C VAL A 8 -6.14 -3.97 -4.41
N ARG A 9 -6.49 -4.86 -5.33
CA ARG A 9 -7.77 -5.55 -5.27
C ARG A 9 -7.73 -6.67 -4.22
N PRO A 10 -8.83 -6.88 -3.50
CA PRO A 10 -8.85 -7.93 -2.45
C PRO A 10 -8.48 -9.32 -2.96
N GLU A 11 -8.90 -9.68 -4.16
CA GLU A 11 -8.59 -11.00 -4.72
C GLU A 11 -7.11 -11.23 -4.98
N MET A 12 -6.31 -10.16 -5.07
CA MET A 12 -4.87 -10.28 -5.27
C MET A 12 -4.12 -10.47 -3.95
N GLN A 13 -4.78 -10.22 -2.82
CA GLN A 13 -4.12 -10.23 -1.51
C GLN A 13 -3.88 -11.63 -0.96
N HIS A 14 -4.58 -12.63 -1.51
CA HIS A 14 -4.48 -14.02 -1.04
C HIS A 14 -3.48 -14.87 -1.81
N HIS A 15 -2.77 -14.27 -2.77
CA HIS A 15 -1.85 -15.00 -3.63
C HIS A 15 -0.47 -14.36 -3.57
N GLY A 16 0.57 -15.16 -3.70
CA GLY A 16 1.95 -14.69 -3.76
C GLY A 16 2.18 -13.68 -4.90
N LEU A 17 1.29 -13.66 -5.89
CA LEU A 17 1.35 -12.70 -6.99
C LEU A 17 1.29 -11.25 -6.51
N ALA A 18 0.50 -10.97 -5.47
CA ALA A 18 0.42 -9.60 -4.94
C ALA A 18 1.78 -9.12 -4.42
N ALA A 19 2.50 -10.01 -3.73
CA ALA A 19 3.83 -9.68 -3.22
C ALA A 19 4.82 -9.44 -4.36
N LEU A 20 4.78 -10.26 -5.42
CA LEU A 20 5.65 -10.09 -6.57
C LEU A 20 5.38 -8.79 -7.30
N LEU A 21 4.10 -8.48 -7.51
CA LEU A 21 3.70 -7.23 -8.15
C LEU A 21 4.12 -6.02 -7.31
N MET A 22 3.97 -6.13 -5.99
CA MET A 22 4.38 -5.06 -5.08
C MET A 22 5.88 -4.82 -5.18
N GLN A 23 6.69 -5.88 -5.22
CA GLN A 23 8.13 -5.75 -5.35
C GLN A 23 8.51 -5.06 -6.66
N GLU A 24 7.85 -5.42 -7.77
CA GLU A 24 8.12 -4.80 -9.06
C GLU A 24 7.73 -3.32 -9.08
N VAL A 25 6.57 -2.99 -8.52
CA VAL A 25 6.11 -1.59 -8.44
C VAL A 25 7.07 -0.77 -7.59
N ILE A 26 7.51 -1.32 -6.46
CA ILE A 26 8.46 -0.64 -5.58
C ILE A 26 9.78 -0.39 -6.29
N ALA A 27 10.30 -1.39 -6.97
CA ALA A 27 11.55 -1.24 -7.71
C ALA A 27 11.43 -0.18 -8.80
N TRP A 28 10.32 -0.18 -9.52
CA TRP A 28 10.06 0.80 -10.55
C TRP A 28 9.94 2.21 -9.95
N ALA A 29 9.20 2.33 -8.85
CA ALA A 29 9.01 3.62 -8.18
C ALA A 29 10.33 4.16 -7.62
N ASP A 30 11.15 3.30 -7.03
CA ASP A 30 12.45 3.71 -6.50
C ASP A 30 13.37 4.20 -7.61
N SER A 31 13.38 3.52 -8.77
CA SER A 31 14.21 3.93 -9.88
C SER A 31 13.77 5.26 -10.49
N HIS A 32 12.50 5.61 -10.33
CA HIS A 32 11.96 6.88 -10.82
C HIS A 32 11.79 7.92 -9.71
N ARG A 33 12.19 7.59 -8.49
CA ARG A 33 12.06 8.44 -7.29
C ARG A 33 10.62 8.88 -7.06
N LEU A 34 9.72 7.91 -7.07
CA LEU A 34 8.30 8.16 -6.85
C LEU A 34 7.87 7.59 -5.50
N MET A 35 7.03 8.33 -4.80
CA MET A 35 6.38 7.84 -3.59
C MET A 35 5.16 7.01 -3.98
N ILE A 36 4.83 6.01 -3.18
CA ILE A 36 3.66 5.17 -3.42
C ILE A 36 2.67 5.38 -2.29
N SER A 37 1.41 5.64 -2.63
CA SER A 37 0.32 5.73 -1.68
C SER A 37 -0.68 4.63 -1.96
N LEU A 38 -1.16 3.98 -0.91
CA LEU A 38 -2.20 2.97 -1.05
C LEU A 38 -3.16 3.03 0.13
N GLU A 39 -4.31 2.41 -0.05
CA GLU A 39 -5.33 2.31 0.98
C GLU A 39 -5.75 0.84 1.11
N THR A 40 -6.02 0.41 2.33
CA THR A 40 -6.54 -0.93 2.58
C THR A 40 -7.63 -0.88 3.65
N HIS A 41 -8.66 -1.69 3.47
CA HIS A 41 -9.72 -1.84 4.47
C HIS A 41 -9.44 -2.97 5.45
N ASN A 42 -8.47 -3.81 5.13
CA ASN A 42 -8.16 -4.98 5.95
C ASN A 42 -6.96 -4.68 6.86
N PRO A 43 -7.20 -4.59 8.19
CA PRO A 43 -6.08 -4.32 9.11
C PRO A 43 -5.02 -5.41 9.09
N GLY A 44 -5.38 -6.63 8.70
CA GLY A 44 -4.42 -7.73 8.57
C GLY A 44 -3.38 -7.51 7.49
N ASN A 45 -3.64 -6.61 6.53
CA ASN A 45 -2.70 -6.29 5.47
C ASN A 45 -1.70 -5.20 5.87
N VAL A 46 -1.96 -4.48 6.96
CA VAL A 46 -1.09 -3.40 7.40
C VAL A 46 0.33 -3.92 7.68
N PRO A 47 0.52 -4.99 8.46
CA PRO A 47 1.88 -5.51 8.68
C PRO A 47 2.57 -5.94 7.40
N LEU A 48 1.82 -6.48 6.43
CA LEU A 48 2.38 -6.88 5.14
C LEU A 48 2.96 -5.69 4.40
N TYR A 49 2.20 -4.60 4.32
CA TYR A 49 2.68 -3.39 3.65
C TYR A 49 3.80 -2.71 4.43
N GLU A 50 3.76 -2.77 5.76
CA GLU A 50 4.86 -2.27 6.57
C GLU A 50 6.16 -3.01 6.28
N HIS A 51 6.07 -4.30 6.00
CA HIS A 51 7.22 -5.09 5.59
C HIS A 51 7.85 -4.56 4.31
N PHE A 52 7.05 -3.98 3.43
CA PHE A 52 7.55 -3.38 2.18
C PHE A 52 7.96 -1.92 2.34
N GLY A 53 7.95 -1.40 3.55
CA GLY A 53 8.40 -0.04 3.82
C GLY A 53 7.30 1.01 3.85
N PHE A 54 6.04 0.60 3.82
CA PHE A 54 4.91 1.51 3.94
C PHE A 54 4.67 1.87 5.39
N LYS A 55 4.13 3.06 5.60
CA LYS A 55 3.74 3.55 6.93
C LYS A 55 2.30 4.03 6.88
N VAL A 56 1.55 3.77 7.94
CA VAL A 56 0.20 4.32 8.07
C VAL A 56 0.33 5.81 8.39
N TYR A 57 -0.26 6.66 7.56
CA TYR A 57 -0.28 8.08 7.83
C TYR A 57 -1.67 8.59 8.18
N GLY A 58 -2.70 7.77 8.04
CA GLY A 58 -4.04 8.15 8.41
C GLY A 58 -4.97 6.94 8.44
N VAL A 59 -5.99 7.05 9.28
CA VAL A 59 -7.05 6.04 9.36
C VAL A 59 -8.36 6.78 9.22
N LEU A 60 -9.14 6.43 8.20
CA LEU A 60 -10.44 7.04 7.96
C LEU A 60 -11.53 6.06 8.41
N GLU A 61 -12.51 6.59 9.12
CA GLU A 61 -13.69 5.80 9.45
C GLU A 61 -14.74 6.03 8.36
N LYS A 62 -15.16 4.94 7.76
CA LYS A 62 -16.22 4.94 6.77
C LYS A 62 -17.54 4.56 7.44
N HIS A 63 -18.63 4.61 6.69
CA HIS A 63 -19.94 4.22 7.19
C HIS A 63 -19.93 2.79 7.73
N PHE A 64 -20.73 2.52 8.75
CA PHE A 64 -20.85 1.19 9.39
C PHE A 64 -19.61 0.71 10.13
N GLY A 65 -18.79 1.64 10.62
CA GLY A 65 -17.63 1.29 11.42
C GLY A 65 -16.47 0.70 10.63
N LEU A 66 -16.52 0.76 9.31
CA LEU A 66 -15.41 0.32 8.47
C LEU A 66 -14.28 1.33 8.55
N LYS A 67 -13.07 0.83 8.70
CA LYS A 67 -11.87 1.66 8.73
C LYS A 67 -11.08 1.48 7.45
N GLN A 68 -10.50 2.56 6.99
CA GLN A 68 -9.63 2.57 5.83
C GLN A 68 -8.26 3.08 6.25
N TYR A 69 -7.26 2.24 6.07
CA TYR A 69 -5.89 2.56 6.46
C TYR A 69 -5.17 3.15 5.25
N CYS A 70 -4.72 4.39 5.38
CA CYS A 70 -4.00 5.08 4.33
C CYS A 70 -2.51 4.94 4.62
N MET A 71 -1.77 4.39 3.66
CA MET A 71 -0.36 4.07 3.84
C MET A 71 0.45 4.72 2.74
N ILE A 72 1.68 5.07 3.08
CA ILE A 72 2.60 5.70 2.14
C ILE A 72 3.99 5.09 2.28
N ARG A 73 4.66 4.92 1.15
CA ARG A 73 6.06 4.52 1.12
C ARG A 73 6.88 5.66 0.54
N GLU A 74 7.75 6.20 1.37
CA GLU A 74 8.60 7.32 0.98
C GLU A 74 9.80 6.84 0.18
N ILE A 75 10.40 7.77 -0.56
CA ILE A 75 11.63 7.50 -1.30
C ILE A 75 12.78 7.38 -0.31
N ILE A 76 13.58 6.35 -0.51
CA ILE A 76 14.76 6.10 0.31
C ILE A 76 15.99 6.71 -0.36
#